data_db7c6d84d94f230368a25749cc2f197a
#
_entry.id   db7c6d84d94f230368a25749cc2f197a
#
_cell.length_a   1.000
_cell.length_b   1.000
_cell.length_c   1.000
_cell.angle_alpha   90.00
_cell.angle_beta   90.00
_cell.angle_gamma   90.00
#
_symmetry.space_group_name_H-M   'P 1'
#
loop_
_entity.id
_entity.type
_entity.pdbx_description
1 polymer ?
#
loop_
_entity_poly.entity_id
_entity_poly.type
_entity_poly.pdbx_seq_one_letter_code
_entity_poly.pdbx_strand_id
1 'polypeptide(L)'
;MKKLFLLGALAAIIAFPTFAQDISNDMFDLTKMRSNVKNKRVSSYDKTGGSGDRIADIKPGEKVTFFDVKGAGVINHIWFTIAPQPHQINRNDIILRMYWDGKEYPSVESPIGPFFGQGWNERYNFSSLPLIAGPDRGTGLVSYFSMPFANGAKMEIENQTDKTISAFFFYVDYLEVPKLSKEVGRFHAWYNHELTEAYPEGEAEWGLIAEQRLNTDGKDNYVFADIKGKGHFVGINYYVHCPSAMWYGEGDDMWFIDGEATPSLLGTGTEDFFNTSWSPKEVFMHPYYGYPRVNNDVGWLGRTHVYRFLINDPIFFETGLKGTFEHGGSNNMTLDIGTVAYWYQSEASPLPPAPSKELRQPKAMIGPSEIHKWRHEWRKSKGSGTRLWGNE
;
A
#
# COMPACT_ATOMS: atom_id res chain seq x y z
N MET A 1 74.96 -40.73 25.34
CA MET A 1 73.52 -40.76 25.50
C MET A 1 72.96 -39.42 25.06
N LYS A 2 72.54 -39.33 23.82
CA LYS A 2 71.88 -38.10 23.25
C LYS A 2 70.38 -38.33 23.19
N LYS A 3 69.58 -37.54 23.96
CA LYS A 3 68.16 -37.57 23.93
C LYS A 3 67.66 -36.70 22.80
N LEU A 4 67.02 -37.32 21.84
CA LEU A 4 66.32 -36.62 20.74
C LEU A 4 64.93 -36.18 21.26
N PHE A 5 64.64 -34.88 21.29
CA PHE A 5 63.31 -34.32 21.51
C PHE A 5 62.62 -34.16 20.16
N LEU A 6 61.54 -34.94 19.96
CA LEU A 6 60.61 -34.81 18.84
C LEU A 6 59.59 -33.76 19.23
N LEU A 7 59.62 -32.54 18.60
CA LEU A 7 58.54 -31.57 18.66
C LEU A 7 57.54 -31.93 17.60
N GLY A 8 56.36 -32.45 18.03
CA GLY A 8 55.19 -32.58 17.17
C GLY A 8 54.50 -31.24 17.00
N ALA A 9 54.56 -30.66 15.83
CA ALA A 9 53.76 -29.49 15.47
C ALA A 9 52.33 -29.94 15.13
N LEU A 10 51.38 -29.62 16.03
CA LEU A 10 49.96 -29.84 15.79
C LEU A 10 49.48 -28.67 14.91
N ALA A 11 49.33 -28.87 13.59
CA ALA A 11 48.72 -27.92 12.68
C ALA A 11 47.20 -27.92 12.91
N ALA A 12 46.73 -26.92 13.64
CA ALA A 12 45.30 -26.65 13.71
C ALA A 12 44.81 -26.14 12.34
N ILE A 13 44.11 -26.99 11.61
CA ILE A 13 43.38 -26.55 10.39
C ILE A 13 42.20 -25.70 10.85
N ILE A 14 42.38 -24.37 10.80
CA ILE A 14 41.27 -23.45 10.94
C ILE A 14 40.47 -23.54 9.62
N ALA A 15 39.41 -24.31 9.62
CA ALA A 15 38.42 -24.28 8.54
C ALA A 15 37.71 -22.93 8.61
N PHE A 16 38.11 -21.99 7.77
CA PHE A 16 37.28 -20.83 7.49
C PHE A 16 36.01 -21.33 6.81
N PRO A 17 34.80 -20.95 7.29
CA PRO A 17 33.62 -21.20 6.53
C PRO A 17 33.76 -20.45 5.21
N THR A 18 33.94 -21.18 4.11
CA THR A 18 33.75 -20.62 2.79
C THR A 18 32.27 -20.31 2.68
N PHE A 19 31.89 -19.04 2.86
CA PHE A 19 30.61 -18.57 2.41
C PHE A 19 30.59 -18.76 0.90
N ALA A 20 29.93 -19.80 0.43
CA ALA A 20 29.57 -19.88 -0.98
C ALA A 20 28.77 -18.60 -1.25
N GLN A 21 29.26 -17.80 -2.19
CA GLN A 21 28.56 -16.61 -2.63
C GLN A 21 27.21 -17.08 -3.14
N ASP A 22 26.15 -16.79 -2.39
CA ASP A 22 24.79 -17.19 -2.75
C ASP A 22 24.40 -16.33 -3.97
N ILE A 23 24.58 -16.90 -5.16
CA ILE A 23 24.10 -16.30 -6.40
C ILE A 23 22.59 -16.54 -6.42
N SER A 24 21.86 -15.62 -5.78
CA SER A 24 20.41 -15.67 -5.71
C SER A 24 19.86 -14.50 -6.50
N ASN A 25 19.09 -14.82 -7.52
CA ASN A 25 18.11 -13.91 -8.11
C ASN A 25 16.83 -14.72 -8.31
N ASP A 26 15.69 -14.02 -8.42
CA ASP A 26 14.36 -14.65 -8.47
C ASP A 26 14.24 -15.70 -9.58
N MET A 27 14.84 -15.46 -10.76
CA MET A 27 14.81 -16.41 -11.87
C MET A 27 15.70 -17.64 -11.64
N PHE A 28 16.84 -17.46 -10.98
CA PHE A 28 17.71 -18.59 -10.60
C PHE A 28 17.08 -19.44 -9.50
N ASP A 29 16.34 -18.82 -8.58
CA ASP A 29 15.65 -19.52 -7.50
C ASP A 29 14.58 -20.52 -8.01
N LEU A 30 14.03 -20.28 -9.22
CA LEU A 30 13.12 -21.24 -9.86
C LEU A 30 13.80 -22.55 -10.21
N THR A 31 15.12 -22.60 -10.35
CA THR A 31 15.88 -23.82 -10.64
C THR A 31 16.12 -24.70 -9.41
N LYS A 32 15.92 -24.14 -8.18
CA LYS A 32 16.19 -24.83 -6.93
C LYS A 32 15.11 -25.87 -6.64
N MET A 33 15.50 -27.16 -6.53
CA MET A 33 14.59 -28.23 -6.15
C MET A 33 14.28 -28.12 -4.63
N ARG A 34 13.00 -27.94 -4.31
CA ARG A 34 12.54 -27.83 -2.93
C ARG A 34 11.97 -29.16 -2.45
N SER A 35 12.45 -29.65 -1.31
CA SER A 35 11.96 -30.88 -0.68
C SER A 35 10.93 -30.56 0.41
N ASN A 36 10.00 -31.50 0.65
CA ASN A 36 8.98 -31.38 1.70
C ASN A 36 8.05 -30.16 1.58
N VAL A 37 7.82 -29.70 0.36
CA VAL A 37 6.89 -28.63 0.02
C VAL A 37 5.72 -29.21 -0.75
N LYS A 38 4.48 -28.87 -0.37
CA LYS A 38 3.27 -29.29 -1.08
C LYS A 38 2.51 -28.08 -1.59
N ASN A 39 2.18 -28.10 -2.87
CA ASN A 39 1.28 -27.11 -3.43
C ASN A 39 -0.16 -27.36 -2.96
N LYS A 40 -0.82 -26.31 -2.51
CA LYS A 40 -2.20 -26.29 -2.06
C LYS A 40 -2.97 -25.14 -2.69
N ARG A 41 -4.25 -25.31 -2.84
CA ARG A 41 -5.19 -24.27 -3.26
C ARG A 41 -6.47 -24.33 -2.45
N VAL A 42 -6.94 -23.19 -2.00
CA VAL A 42 -8.32 -22.97 -1.59
C VAL A 42 -8.97 -22.05 -2.63
N SER A 43 -10.12 -22.43 -3.13
CA SER A 43 -10.82 -21.65 -4.15
C SER A 43 -12.33 -21.76 -3.99
N SER A 44 -13.02 -20.92 -4.73
CA SER A 44 -14.49 -20.92 -4.79
C SER A 44 -15.11 -22.02 -5.68
N TYR A 45 -14.35 -23.09 -6.00
CA TYR A 45 -14.83 -24.16 -6.87
C TYR A 45 -16.07 -24.85 -6.31
N ASP A 46 -16.93 -25.30 -7.21
CA ASP A 46 -18.15 -26.04 -6.88
C ASP A 46 -17.80 -27.45 -6.39
N LYS A 47 -17.97 -27.69 -5.09
CA LYS A 47 -17.67 -28.99 -4.44
C LYS A 47 -18.56 -30.14 -4.93
N THR A 48 -19.66 -29.83 -5.61
CA THR A 48 -20.55 -30.83 -6.22
C THR A 48 -20.03 -31.34 -7.56
N GLY A 49 -19.02 -30.69 -8.14
CA GLY A 49 -18.52 -30.96 -9.49
C GLY A 49 -19.33 -30.27 -10.59
N GLY A 50 -20.22 -29.35 -10.21
CA GLY A 50 -20.98 -28.50 -11.11
C GLY A 50 -20.17 -27.27 -11.55
N SER A 51 -20.87 -26.21 -11.94
CA SER A 51 -20.29 -24.94 -12.41
C SER A 51 -20.66 -23.74 -11.53
N GLY A 52 -21.09 -23.99 -10.29
CA GLY A 52 -21.46 -22.95 -9.33
C GLY A 52 -20.26 -22.36 -8.57
N ASP A 53 -19.13 -22.14 -9.23
CA ASP A 53 -17.79 -21.84 -8.71
C ASP A 53 -17.65 -20.50 -7.96
N ARG A 54 -18.58 -20.16 -7.06
CA ARG A 54 -18.61 -18.87 -6.37
C ARG A 54 -19.10 -18.96 -4.94
N ILE A 55 -18.74 -17.98 -4.12
CA ILE A 55 -19.52 -17.61 -2.95
C ILE A 55 -20.58 -16.62 -3.44
N ALA A 56 -21.85 -17.01 -3.31
CA ALA A 56 -22.96 -16.23 -3.82
C ALA A 56 -23.59 -15.36 -2.72
N ASP A 57 -24.19 -14.24 -3.14
CA ASP A 57 -25.13 -13.44 -2.37
C ASP A 57 -24.65 -12.95 -0.99
N ILE A 58 -23.43 -12.46 -0.91
CA ILE A 58 -22.90 -11.83 0.32
C ILE A 58 -23.66 -10.52 0.54
N LYS A 59 -24.49 -10.47 1.56
CA LYS A 59 -25.40 -9.35 1.85
C LYS A 59 -24.65 -8.15 2.43
N PRO A 60 -25.22 -6.93 2.35
CA PRO A 60 -24.73 -5.78 3.11
C PRO A 60 -24.56 -6.10 4.61
N GLY A 61 -23.40 -5.74 5.16
CA GLY A 61 -23.00 -6.01 6.54
C GLY A 61 -22.49 -7.44 6.80
N GLU A 62 -22.57 -8.34 5.84
CA GLU A 62 -22.11 -9.71 5.99
C GLU A 62 -20.59 -9.83 5.90
N LYS A 63 -20.02 -10.67 6.78
CA LYS A 63 -18.61 -11.05 6.81
C LYS A 63 -18.49 -12.52 6.45
N VAL A 64 -17.62 -12.83 5.48
CA VAL A 64 -17.39 -14.20 4.99
C VAL A 64 -15.93 -14.57 5.11
N THR A 65 -15.65 -15.64 5.85
CA THR A 65 -14.34 -16.31 5.83
C THR A 65 -14.27 -17.22 4.62
N PHE A 66 -13.36 -16.91 3.70
CA PHE A 66 -13.20 -17.68 2.46
C PHE A 66 -11.92 -18.53 2.43
N PHE A 67 -10.99 -18.26 3.32
CA PHE A 67 -9.75 -19.02 3.50
C PHE A 67 -9.48 -19.22 5.00
N ASP A 68 -9.28 -20.45 5.44
CA ASP A 68 -8.89 -20.80 6.80
C ASP A 68 -8.11 -22.12 6.77
N VAL A 69 -6.81 -22.04 7.02
CA VAL A 69 -5.90 -23.19 6.98
C VAL A 69 -5.03 -23.23 8.24
N LYS A 70 -4.63 -24.45 8.63
CA LYS A 70 -3.79 -24.69 9.80
C LYS A 70 -2.39 -25.14 9.37
N GLY A 71 -1.44 -25.06 10.29
CA GLY A 71 -0.05 -25.44 10.05
C GLY A 71 0.78 -24.32 9.46
N ALA A 72 1.97 -24.63 8.97
CA ALA A 72 2.89 -23.66 8.41
C ALA A 72 2.80 -23.63 6.86
N GLY A 73 2.91 -22.46 6.30
CA GLY A 73 2.88 -22.29 4.85
C GLY A 73 3.26 -20.89 4.39
N VAL A 74 3.24 -20.72 3.07
CA VAL A 74 3.46 -19.43 2.41
C VAL A 74 2.43 -19.28 1.30
N ILE A 75 1.54 -18.30 1.41
CA ILE A 75 0.67 -17.92 0.29
C ILE A 75 1.55 -17.18 -0.72
N ASN A 76 1.48 -17.55 -1.98
CA ASN A 76 2.31 -17.01 -3.05
C ASN A 76 1.51 -16.52 -4.26
N HIS A 77 0.18 -16.74 -4.25
CA HIS A 77 -0.71 -16.23 -5.27
C HIS A 77 -2.12 -16.06 -4.73
N ILE A 78 -2.71 -14.91 -4.99
CA ILE A 78 -4.13 -14.62 -4.76
C ILE A 78 -4.72 -14.09 -6.06
N TRP A 79 -5.90 -14.59 -6.44
CA TRP A 79 -6.70 -14.03 -7.52
C TRP A 79 -8.15 -13.89 -7.06
N PHE A 80 -8.73 -12.71 -7.33
CA PHE A 80 -10.13 -12.39 -7.02
C PHE A 80 -10.84 -11.79 -8.22
N THR A 81 -12.13 -12.08 -8.34
CA THR A 81 -13.08 -11.27 -9.11
C THR A 81 -14.43 -11.20 -8.40
N ILE A 82 -15.11 -10.09 -8.55
CA ILE A 82 -16.31 -9.74 -7.80
C ILE A 82 -17.40 -9.29 -8.76
N ALA A 83 -18.62 -9.82 -8.57
CA ALA A 83 -19.83 -9.32 -9.22
C ALA A 83 -20.81 -8.77 -8.15
N PRO A 84 -21.49 -7.64 -8.42
CA PRO A 84 -21.46 -6.84 -9.64
C PRO A 84 -20.09 -6.25 -9.95
N GLN A 85 -19.89 -5.79 -11.19
CA GLN A 85 -18.63 -5.19 -11.61
C GLN A 85 -18.31 -3.87 -10.85
N PRO A 86 -17.05 -3.38 -10.86
CA PRO A 86 -16.60 -2.24 -10.02
C PRO A 86 -17.47 -0.98 -10.10
N HIS A 87 -18.01 -0.65 -11.29
CA HIS A 87 -18.88 0.54 -11.44
C HIS A 87 -20.31 0.35 -10.86
N GLN A 88 -20.65 -0.86 -10.44
CA GLN A 88 -21.97 -1.21 -9.89
C GLN A 88 -21.94 -1.44 -8.38
N ILE A 89 -20.76 -1.69 -7.81
CA ILE A 89 -20.55 -1.87 -6.38
C ILE A 89 -19.31 -1.10 -5.94
N ASN A 90 -19.34 -0.51 -4.75
CA ASN A 90 -18.23 0.27 -4.23
C ASN A 90 -17.16 -0.64 -3.60
N ARG A 91 -16.04 -0.85 -4.28
CA ARG A 91 -14.91 -1.65 -3.77
C ARG A 91 -14.16 -0.99 -2.60
N ASN A 92 -14.37 0.30 -2.34
CA ASN A 92 -13.84 0.95 -1.14
C ASN A 92 -14.60 0.53 0.14
N ASP A 93 -15.78 -0.05 -0.03
CA ASP A 93 -16.61 -0.56 1.07
C ASP A 93 -16.66 -2.09 1.12
N ILE A 94 -15.78 -2.78 0.40
CA ILE A 94 -15.53 -4.22 0.57
C ILE A 94 -14.19 -4.34 1.27
N ILE A 95 -14.20 -4.77 2.53
CA ILE A 95 -13.01 -4.82 3.38
C ILE A 95 -12.39 -6.20 3.35
N LEU A 96 -11.12 -6.27 2.96
CA LEU A 96 -10.28 -7.46 3.02
C LEU A 96 -9.51 -7.48 4.33
N ARG A 97 -9.60 -8.59 5.06
CA ARG A 97 -8.79 -8.84 6.26
C ARG A 97 -8.03 -10.15 6.15
N MET A 98 -6.79 -10.14 6.63
CA MET A 98 -5.96 -11.34 6.72
C MET A 98 -5.36 -11.46 8.12
N TYR A 99 -5.35 -12.69 8.62
CA TYR A 99 -4.93 -13.02 9.98
C TYR A 99 -3.88 -14.13 9.92
N TRP A 100 -2.81 -13.97 10.67
CA TRP A 100 -1.72 -14.95 10.74
C TRP A 100 -1.62 -15.58 12.13
N ASP A 101 -1.21 -16.85 12.14
CA ASP A 101 -0.77 -17.56 13.34
C ASP A 101 -1.81 -17.64 14.47
N GLY A 102 -3.09 -17.63 14.13
CA GLY A 102 -4.19 -17.75 15.08
C GLY A 102 -4.48 -16.49 15.88
N LYS A 103 -3.94 -15.33 15.47
CA LYS A 103 -4.26 -14.04 16.10
C LYS A 103 -5.71 -13.65 15.82
N GLU A 104 -6.34 -12.96 16.79
CA GLU A 104 -7.73 -12.47 16.67
C GLU A 104 -7.83 -11.13 15.94
N TYR A 105 -6.73 -10.38 15.87
CA TYR A 105 -6.62 -9.13 15.12
C TYR A 105 -6.02 -9.34 13.73
N PRO A 106 -6.45 -8.58 12.73
CA PRO A 106 -5.87 -8.67 11.39
C PRO A 106 -4.48 -8.05 11.32
N SER A 107 -3.61 -8.64 10.51
CA SER A 107 -2.34 -8.05 10.05
C SER A 107 -2.48 -7.37 8.67
N VAL A 108 -3.59 -7.59 7.99
CA VAL A 108 -3.99 -6.89 6.77
C VAL A 108 -5.41 -6.41 6.95
N GLU A 109 -5.62 -5.10 6.82
CA GLU A 109 -6.96 -4.52 6.74
C GLU A 109 -6.97 -3.37 5.73
N SER A 110 -7.72 -3.54 4.67
CA SER A 110 -7.82 -2.55 3.60
C SER A 110 -9.11 -2.73 2.80
N PRO A 111 -9.67 -1.65 2.26
CA PRO A 111 -10.61 -1.76 1.16
C PRO A 111 -9.98 -2.53 0.01
N ILE A 112 -10.75 -3.42 -0.62
CA ILE A 112 -10.21 -4.34 -1.63
C ILE A 112 -9.73 -3.60 -2.89
N GLY A 113 -10.39 -2.51 -3.30
CA GLY A 113 -9.95 -1.71 -4.43
C GLY A 113 -8.57 -1.10 -4.19
N PRO A 114 -8.39 -0.26 -3.16
CA PRO A 114 -7.09 0.32 -2.80
C PRO A 114 -5.98 -0.71 -2.56
N PHE A 115 -6.28 -1.86 -1.93
CA PHE A 115 -5.28 -2.91 -1.73
C PHE A 115 -4.67 -3.38 -3.07
N PHE A 116 -5.48 -3.49 -4.12
CA PHE A 116 -5.04 -3.96 -5.44
C PHE A 116 -4.73 -2.81 -6.43
N GLY A 117 -4.51 -1.60 -5.96
CA GLY A 117 -4.10 -0.49 -6.82
C GLY A 117 -5.24 0.22 -7.53
N GLN A 118 -6.48 0.18 -6.99
CA GLN A 118 -7.63 0.89 -7.54
C GLN A 118 -8.28 1.80 -6.50
N GLY A 119 -7.95 3.10 -6.55
CA GLY A 119 -8.53 4.12 -5.67
C GLY A 119 -9.92 4.58 -6.11
N TRP A 120 -10.66 5.19 -5.20
CA TRP A 120 -11.93 5.92 -5.40
C TRP A 120 -13.06 5.12 -6.06
N ASN A 121 -12.98 3.79 -6.07
CA ASN A 121 -13.86 2.92 -6.85
C ASN A 121 -13.83 3.20 -8.36
N GLU A 122 -12.76 3.77 -8.85
CA GLU A 122 -12.55 4.00 -10.29
C GLU A 122 -12.05 2.75 -11.01
N ARG A 123 -12.26 2.73 -12.32
CA ARG A 123 -11.86 1.62 -13.19
C ARG A 123 -10.68 2.03 -14.06
N TYR A 124 -9.51 1.51 -13.75
CA TYR A 124 -8.30 1.60 -14.57
C TYR A 124 -7.44 0.35 -14.38
N ASN A 125 -6.60 0.05 -15.36
CA ASN A 125 -5.64 -1.03 -15.23
C ASN A 125 -4.51 -0.61 -14.30
N PHE A 126 -4.07 -1.53 -13.47
CA PHE A 126 -2.90 -1.39 -12.62
C PHE A 126 -2.01 -2.62 -12.81
N SER A 127 -0.70 -2.41 -12.97
CA SER A 127 0.26 -3.49 -13.13
C SER A 127 1.58 -3.13 -12.47
N SER A 128 1.97 -3.96 -11.53
CA SER A 128 3.27 -3.91 -10.85
C SER A 128 3.80 -5.33 -10.63
N LEU A 129 4.99 -5.47 -10.05
CA LEU A 129 5.53 -6.78 -9.73
C LEU A 129 4.63 -7.55 -8.74
N PRO A 130 4.26 -6.99 -7.57
CA PRO A 130 3.51 -7.75 -6.57
C PRO A 130 1.98 -7.70 -6.74
N LEU A 131 1.43 -6.69 -7.41
CA LEU A 131 -0.01 -6.46 -7.48
C LEU A 131 -0.47 -6.08 -8.88
N ILE A 132 -1.60 -6.65 -9.30
CA ILE A 132 -2.21 -6.36 -10.59
C ILE A 132 -3.71 -6.19 -10.42
N ALA A 133 -4.30 -5.19 -11.09
CA ALA A 133 -5.73 -5.07 -11.35
C ALA A 133 -5.96 -4.96 -12.85
N GLY A 134 -6.40 -6.05 -13.47
CA GLY A 134 -6.56 -6.16 -14.93
C GLY A 134 -7.11 -7.53 -15.34
N PRO A 135 -7.50 -7.69 -16.61
CA PRO A 135 -7.76 -6.69 -17.64
C PRO A 135 -9.03 -5.89 -17.39
N ASP A 136 -9.58 -5.27 -18.45
CA ASP A 136 -10.86 -4.57 -18.44
C ASP A 136 -11.02 -3.56 -17.32
N ARG A 137 -9.97 -2.81 -17.07
CA ARG A 137 -9.91 -1.78 -16.03
C ARG A 137 -10.11 -2.38 -14.62
N GLY A 138 -9.44 -3.51 -14.34
CA GLY A 138 -9.37 -4.09 -13.00
C GLY A 138 -10.50 -5.04 -12.64
N THR A 139 -11.00 -5.82 -13.58
CA THR A 139 -11.97 -6.89 -13.26
C THR A 139 -11.35 -8.03 -12.48
N GLY A 140 -10.12 -8.44 -12.82
CA GLY A 140 -9.32 -9.38 -12.05
C GLY A 140 -8.37 -8.65 -11.10
N LEU A 141 -8.21 -9.15 -9.88
CA LEU A 141 -7.33 -8.63 -8.84
C LEU A 141 -6.33 -9.72 -8.46
N VAL A 142 -5.04 -9.44 -8.58
CA VAL A 142 -3.98 -10.45 -8.38
C VAL A 142 -2.95 -9.93 -7.40
N SER A 143 -2.49 -10.82 -6.50
CA SER A 143 -1.33 -10.57 -5.64
C SER A 143 -0.34 -11.72 -5.74
N TYR A 144 0.94 -11.36 -5.91
CA TYR A 144 2.09 -12.24 -5.83
C TYR A 144 2.96 -11.96 -4.58
N PHE A 145 2.50 -11.13 -3.65
CA PHE A 145 3.17 -11.01 -2.37
C PHE A 145 3.28 -12.37 -1.69
N SER A 146 4.48 -12.74 -1.25
CA SER A 146 4.67 -13.90 -0.39
C SER A 146 4.12 -13.60 1.01
N MET A 147 3.17 -14.40 1.51
CA MET A 147 2.54 -14.20 2.82
C MET A 147 2.77 -15.43 3.70
N PRO A 148 3.89 -15.47 4.45
CA PRO A 148 4.25 -16.60 5.31
C PRO A 148 3.41 -16.65 6.59
N PHE A 149 3.11 -17.88 7.07
CA PHE A 149 2.45 -18.15 8.34
C PHE A 149 3.00 -19.44 8.98
N ALA A 150 3.11 -19.46 10.30
CA ALA A 150 3.70 -20.59 11.04
C ALA A 150 2.66 -21.55 11.65
N ASN A 151 1.48 -21.03 12.03
CA ASN A 151 0.46 -21.80 12.76
C ASN A 151 -0.94 -21.74 12.11
N GLY A 152 -1.05 -21.10 10.97
CA GLY A 152 -2.29 -20.97 10.22
C GLY A 152 -2.48 -19.59 9.65
N ALA A 153 -3.42 -19.50 8.70
CA ALA A 153 -3.79 -18.26 8.04
C ALA A 153 -5.29 -18.24 7.78
N LYS A 154 -5.93 -17.07 7.99
CA LYS A 154 -7.36 -16.87 7.74
C LYS A 154 -7.54 -15.58 6.92
N MET A 155 -8.47 -15.61 5.95
CA MET A 155 -8.86 -14.43 5.20
C MET A 155 -10.38 -14.26 5.19
N GLU A 156 -10.80 -13.01 5.29
CA GLU A 156 -12.20 -12.62 5.31
C GLU A 156 -12.44 -11.43 4.36
N ILE A 157 -13.63 -11.40 3.78
CA ILE A 157 -14.19 -10.18 3.20
C ILE A 157 -15.42 -9.75 3.98
N GLU A 158 -15.61 -8.45 4.15
CA GLU A 158 -16.79 -7.84 4.74
C GLU A 158 -17.44 -6.92 3.71
N ASN A 159 -18.70 -7.13 3.45
CA ASN A 159 -19.49 -6.29 2.54
C ASN A 159 -20.09 -5.12 3.33
N GLN A 160 -19.41 -3.98 3.36
CA GLN A 160 -19.92 -2.74 3.96
C GLN A 160 -20.67 -1.87 2.94
N THR A 161 -20.90 -2.37 1.71
CA THR A 161 -21.70 -1.64 0.70
C THR A 161 -23.19 -1.72 1.00
N ASP A 162 -23.99 -0.96 0.26
CA ASP A 162 -25.46 -1.02 0.26
C ASP A 162 -26.03 -2.10 -0.69
N LYS A 163 -25.17 -2.86 -1.37
CA LYS A 163 -25.53 -3.83 -2.39
C LYS A 163 -25.04 -5.23 -2.05
N THR A 164 -25.78 -6.24 -2.52
CA THR A 164 -25.34 -7.62 -2.43
C THR A 164 -24.18 -7.88 -3.41
N ILE A 165 -23.12 -8.51 -2.93
CA ILE A 165 -22.10 -9.12 -3.78
C ILE A 165 -22.71 -10.41 -4.32
N SER A 166 -23.12 -10.40 -5.59
CA SER A 166 -23.83 -11.53 -6.19
C SER A 166 -22.92 -12.74 -6.47
N ALA A 167 -21.63 -12.49 -6.65
CA ALA A 167 -20.64 -13.55 -6.77
C ALA A 167 -19.25 -13.06 -6.36
N PHE A 168 -18.55 -13.88 -5.58
CA PHE A 168 -17.15 -13.74 -5.28
C PHE A 168 -16.41 -15.00 -5.71
N PHE A 169 -15.53 -14.86 -6.70
CA PHE A 169 -14.66 -15.92 -7.18
C PHE A 169 -13.26 -15.67 -6.68
N PHE A 170 -12.57 -16.73 -6.26
CA PHE A 170 -11.21 -16.58 -5.76
C PHE A 170 -10.36 -17.85 -5.94
N TYR A 171 -9.05 -17.63 -6.07
CA TYR A 171 -7.99 -18.59 -5.82
C TYR A 171 -7.03 -18.04 -4.76
N VAL A 172 -6.64 -18.89 -3.81
CA VAL A 172 -5.52 -18.66 -2.90
C VAL A 172 -4.62 -19.89 -2.99
N ASP A 173 -3.47 -19.70 -3.65
CA ASP A 173 -2.45 -20.72 -3.78
C ASP A 173 -1.39 -20.55 -2.71
N TYR A 174 -1.01 -21.63 -2.06
CA TYR A 174 0.01 -21.62 -1.02
C TYR A 174 0.86 -22.86 -1.02
N LEU A 175 2.04 -22.75 -0.46
CA LEU A 175 2.94 -23.84 -0.16
C LEU A 175 2.72 -24.28 1.30
N GLU A 176 2.35 -25.54 1.51
CA GLU A 176 2.40 -26.16 2.83
C GLU A 176 3.83 -26.61 3.09
N VAL A 177 4.39 -26.23 4.22
CA VAL A 177 5.76 -26.56 4.64
C VAL A 177 5.74 -27.19 6.05
N PRO A 178 6.70 -28.05 6.40
CA PRO A 178 6.72 -28.67 7.74
C PRO A 178 6.90 -27.64 8.86
N LYS A 179 7.67 -26.59 8.60
CA LYS A 179 7.99 -25.53 9.55
C LYS A 179 8.47 -24.29 8.80
N LEU A 180 8.11 -23.13 9.30
CA LEU A 180 8.64 -21.85 8.84
C LEU A 180 9.89 -21.48 9.65
N SER A 181 10.90 -20.87 8.98
CA SER A 181 12.06 -20.28 9.68
C SER A 181 11.60 -19.14 10.60
N LYS A 182 12.26 -18.98 11.74
CA LYS A 182 11.97 -17.86 12.66
C LYS A 182 12.36 -16.48 12.09
N GLU A 183 13.21 -16.46 11.07
CA GLU A 183 13.65 -15.22 10.40
C GLU A 183 12.66 -14.73 9.35
N VAL A 184 11.64 -15.53 9.03
CA VAL A 184 10.65 -15.17 8.01
C VAL A 184 9.52 -14.36 8.65
N GLY A 185 9.37 -13.13 8.18
CA GLY A 185 8.36 -12.19 8.66
C GLY A 185 6.93 -12.52 8.23
N ARG A 186 5.98 -11.83 8.83
CA ARG A 186 4.55 -11.86 8.48
C ARG A 186 4.20 -10.64 7.65
N PHE A 187 3.44 -10.85 6.60
CA PHE A 187 2.99 -9.77 5.72
C PHE A 187 1.93 -8.93 6.42
N HIS A 188 2.04 -7.61 6.26
CA HIS A 188 1.09 -6.63 6.78
C HIS A 188 0.69 -5.66 5.67
N ALA A 189 -0.54 -5.17 5.75
CA ALA A 189 -0.98 -4.05 4.94
C ALA A 189 -2.02 -3.22 5.70
N TRP A 190 -1.86 -1.90 5.66
CA TRP A 190 -2.73 -0.97 6.33
C TRP A 190 -3.18 0.14 5.39
N TYR A 191 -4.49 0.34 5.34
CA TYR A 191 -5.09 1.46 4.63
C TYR A 191 -5.30 2.63 5.59
N ASN A 192 -4.74 3.79 5.25
CA ASN A 192 -5.06 5.05 5.90
C ASN A 192 -5.72 6.01 4.91
N HIS A 193 -6.57 6.92 5.42
CA HIS A 193 -7.20 7.97 4.61
C HIS A 193 -7.46 9.19 5.48
N GLU A 194 -7.08 10.35 4.99
CA GLU A 194 -7.21 11.62 5.67
C GLU A 194 -7.50 12.75 4.68
N LEU A 195 -8.37 13.67 5.07
CA LEU A 195 -8.43 14.98 4.48
C LEU A 195 -7.48 15.87 5.30
N THR A 196 -6.32 16.17 4.74
CA THR A 196 -5.31 16.98 5.43
C THR A 196 -5.79 18.42 5.56
N GLU A 197 -5.20 19.19 6.46
CA GLU A 197 -5.53 20.60 6.68
C GLU A 197 -4.26 21.45 6.53
N ALA A 198 -4.25 22.31 5.51
CA ALA A 198 -3.17 23.26 5.33
C ALA A 198 -3.08 24.22 6.52
N TYR A 199 -1.87 24.68 6.84
CA TYR A 199 -1.76 25.79 7.80
C TYR A 199 -2.40 27.07 7.22
N PRO A 200 -2.91 28.00 8.08
CA PRO A 200 -3.80 29.08 7.62
C PRO A 200 -3.29 29.97 6.48
N GLU A 201 -1.98 30.16 6.40
CA GLU A 201 -1.33 30.95 5.36
C GLU A 201 -0.91 30.13 4.13
N GLY A 202 -0.99 28.79 4.21
CA GLY A 202 -0.41 27.87 3.24
C GLY A 202 -1.11 27.83 1.89
N GLU A 203 -2.43 27.88 1.85
CA GLU A 203 -3.25 27.78 0.63
C GLU A 203 -3.36 29.08 -0.17
N ALA A 204 -2.59 30.12 0.15
CA ALA A 204 -2.54 31.29 -0.68
C ALA A 204 -2.06 30.93 -2.09
N GLU A 205 -2.72 31.44 -3.14
CA GLU A 205 -2.44 31.13 -4.56
C GLU A 205 -0.94 31.28 -4.94
N TRP A 206 -0.20 32.08 -4.17
CA TRP A 206 1.23 32.32 -4.28
C TRP A 206 2.06 31.69 -3.16
N GLY A 207 1.42 31.01 -2.21
CA GLY A 207 2.07 30.39 -1.04
C GLY A 207 3.03 29.26 -1.39
N LEU A 208 2.88 28.67 -2.57
CA LEU A 208 3.81 27.65 -3.09
C LEU A 208 5.19 28.23 -3.47
N ILE A 209 5.28 29.55 -3.65
CA ILE A 209 6.51 30.28 -4.01
C ILE A 209 6.99 31.14 -2.83
N ALA A 210 6.18 31.28 -1.78
CA ALA A 210 6.55 32.00 -0.58
C ALA A 210 7.57 31.23 0.27
N GLU A 211 8.19 31.93 1.20
CA GLU A 211 9.09 31.36 2.20
C GLU A 211 8.36 30.23 2.94
N GLN A 212 8.82 28.99 2.73
CA GLN A 212 8.16 27.81 3.29
C GLN A 212 8.41 27.74 4.80
N ARG A 213 7.41 27.28 5.52
CA ARG A 213 7.51 26.99 6.95
C ARG A 213 8.51 25.84 7.16
N LEU A 214 9.39 25.95 8.16
CA LEU A 214 10.27 24.84 8.52
C LEU A 214 9.47 23.68 9.08
N ASN A 215 9.71 22.47 8.57
CA ASN A 215 9.15 21.23 9.04
C ASN A 215 10.26 20.22 9.29
N THR A 216 10.69 20.08 10.54
CA THR A 216 11.82 19.22 10.94
C THR A 216 11.39 17.98 11.72
N ASP A 217 10.16 17.94 12.21
CA ASP A 217 9.64 16.88 13.07
C ASP A 217 8.44 16.11 12.47
N GLY A 218 7.97 16.53 11.30
CA GLY A 218 6.85 15.88 10.59
C GLY A 218 5.54 15.81 11.38
N LYS A 219 5.34 16.70 12.36
CA LYS A 219 4.21 16.63 13.30
C LYS A 219 2.86 16.70 12.61
N ASP A 220 2.74 17.58 11.62
CA ASP A 220 1.50 17.83 10.90
C ASP A 220 1.44 17.07 9.54
N ASN A 221 2.39 16.16 9.29
CA ASN A 221 2.44 15.37 8.08
C ASN A 221 1.34 14.30 8.02
N TYR A 222 0.93 13.94 6.81
CA TYR A 222 0.13 12.76 6.58
C TYR A 222 0.90 11.48 6.95
N VAL A 223 0.35 10.63 7.80
CA VAL A 223 0.98 9.39 8.27
C VAL A 223 0.53 8.21 7.39
N PHE A 224 1.46 7.59 6.65
CA PHE A 224 1.17 6.40 5.87
C PHE A 224 1.64 5.09 6.52
N ALA A 225 2.52 5.16 7.52
CA ALA A 225 2.97 4.01 8.30
C ALA A 225 3.24 4.43 9.76
N ASP A 226 2.71 3.65 10.72
CA ASP A 226 3.02 3.73 12.15
C ASP A 226 3.13 2.30 12.68
N ILE A 227 4.34 1.76 12.67
CA ILE A 227 4.65 0.34 12.88
C ILE A 227 5.48 0.20 14.15
N LYS A 228 5.13 -0.75 15.00
CA LYS A 228 5.88 -1.09 16.23
C LYS A 228 6.41 -2.51 16.14
N GLY A 229 7.69 -2.69 16.46
CA GLY A 229 8.38 -3.98 16.40
C GLY A 229 9.42 -4.01 15.29
N LYS A 230 9.97 -5.20 15.01
CA LYS A 230 11.03 -5.41 14.01
C LYS A 230 10.46 -5.80 12.66
N GLY A 231 10.96 -5.20 11.58
CA GLY A 231 10.50 -5.51 10.24
C GLY A 231 11.20 -4.72 9.13
N HIS A 232 10.53 -4.69 7.97
CA HIS A 232 10.95 -3.87 6.84
C HIS A 232 9.75 -3.48 5.98
N PHE A 233 9.74 -2.23 5.57
CA PHE A 233 8.73 -1.65 4.68
C PHE A 233 9.08 -1.98 3.24
N VAL A 234 8.05 -2.39 2.44
CA VAL A 234 8.27 -2.88 1.06
C VAL A 234 7.42 -2.19 0.01
N GLY A 235 6.56 -1.26 0.38
CA GLY A 235 5.83 -0.53 -0.67
C GLY A 235 4.61 0.22 -0.21
N ILE A 236 4.10 1.03 -1.11
CA ILE A 236 2.94 1.89 -0.90
C ILE A 236 2.18 2.14 -2.21
N ASN A 237 0.86 2.09 -2.14
CA ASN A 237 -0.05 2.76 -3.06
C ASN A 237 -0.48 4.09 -2.44
N TYR A 238 -0.34 5.18 -3.17
CA TYR A 238 -0.68 6.54 -2.74
C TYR A 238 -1.73 7.14 -3.68
N TYR A 239 -2.86 7.53 -3.11
CA TYR A 239 -4.01 8.06 -3.80
C TYR A 239 -4.24 9.49 -3.33
N VAL A 240 -4.05 10.47 -4.20
CA VAL A 240 -4.28 11.87 -3.87
C VAL A 240 -5.41 12.45 -4.72
N HIS A 241 -6.37 13.11 -4.08
CA HIS A 241 -7.34 13.97 -4.73
C HIS A 241 -7.03 15.41 -4.35
N CYS A 242 -6.51 16.15 -5.32
CA CYS A 242 -6.12 17.55 -5.17
C CYS A 242 -7.28 18.46 -5.57
N PRO A 243 -7.77 19.34 -4.68
CA PRO A 243 -8.84 20.29 -4.98
C PRO A 243 -8.35 21.55 -5.71
N SER A 244 -7.05 21.65 -5.97
CA SER A 244 -6.38 22.79 -6.60
C SER A 244 -5.74 22.42 -7.93
N ALA A 245 -5.62 23.39 -8.83
CA ALA A 245 -4.85 23.23 -10.06
C ALA A 245 -3.33 23.29 -9.84
N MET A 246 -2.90 23.63 -8.62
CA MET A 246 -1.49 23.69 -8.25
C MET A 246 -0.90 22.30 -8.07
N TRP A 247 0.41 22.19 -8.26
CA TRP A 247 1.14 20.97 -8.01
C TRP A 247 1.15 20.62 -6.51
N TYR A 248 0.81 19.39 -6.16
CA TYR A 248 0.68 18.94 -4.78
C TYR A 248 1.94 18.23 -4.24
N GLY A 249 2.88 17.87 -5.11
CA GLY A 249 3.92 16.90 -4.81
C GLY A 249 5.25 17.47 -4.31
N GLU A 250 5.29 18.73 -3.88
CA GLU A 250 6.50 19.32 -3.28
C GLU A 250 6.78 18.82 -1.84
N GLY A 251 5.89 17.99 -1.30
CA GLY A 251 6.00 17.51 0.08
C GLY A 251 6.98 16.35 0.22
N ASP A 252 7.88 16.47 1.19
CA ASP A 252 8.91 15.49 1.46
C ASP A 252 8.35 14.22 2.12
N ASP A 253 8.93 13.06 1.79
CA ASP A 253 8.80 11.86 2.60
C ASP A 253 9.76 11.93 3.79
N MET A 254 9.25 11.60 4.99
CA MET A 254 10.02 11.59 6.22
C MET A 254 9.89 10.26 6.94
N TRP A 255 11.03 9.64 7.27
CA TRP A 255 11.09 8.32 7.88
C TRP A 255 11.78 8.40 9.24
N PHE A 256 11.02 8.13 10.29
CA PHE A 256 11.49 8.07 11.67
C PHE A 256 11.67 6.60 12.05
N ILE A 257 12.92 6.16 12.08
CA ILE A 257 13.28 4.77 12.31
C ILE A 257 13.64 4.60 13.79
N ASP A 258 13.14 3.52 14.40
CA ASP A 258 13.48 3.10 15.76
C ASP A 258 13.36 4.19 16.86
N GLY A 259 12.33 5.04 16.70
CA GLY A 259 12.02 6.07 17.70
C GLY A 259 12.82 7.38 17.55
N GLU A 260 13.40 7.61 16.39
CA GLU A 260 14.08 8.87 16.07
C GLU A 260 13.15 10.08 16.25
N ALA A 261 13.67 11.18 16.79
CA ALA A 261 12.96 12.45 16.91
C ALA A 261 13.07 13.31 15.63
N THR A 262 14.12 13.08 14.84
CA THR A 262 14.37 13.72 13.55
C THR A 262 14.54 12.62 12.52
N PRO A 263 13.92 12.71 11.33
CA PRO A 263 13.98 11.63 10.35
C PRO A 263 15.41 11.40 9.86
N SER A 264 15.84 10.13 9.82
CA SER A 264 17.16 9.75 9.27
C SER A 264 17.12 9.58 7.75
N LEU A 265 15.93 9.29 7.19
CA LEU A 265 15.69 9.31 5.75
C LEU A 265 14.70 10.45 5.46
N LEU A 266 15.13 11.38 4.64
CA LEU A 266 14.39 12.58 4.27
C LEU A 266 14.44 12.73 2.75
N GLY A 267 13.28 12.89 2.13
CA GLY A 267 13.14 13.09 0.69
C GLY A 267 13.29 14.54 0.26
N THR A 268 12.93 14.79 -0.97
CA THR A 268 13.01 16.11 -1.64
C THR A 268 11.72 16.46 -2.38
N GLY A 269 10.71 15.59 -2.29
CA GLY A 269 9.41 15.74 -2.91
C GLY A 269 8.70 14.40 -3.06
N THR A 270 7.38 14.44 -3.09
CA THR A 270 6.55 13.24 -3.23
C THR A 270 6.84 12.52 -4.55
N GLU A 271 6.98 13.24 -5.68
CA GLU A 271 7.33 12.62 -6.97
C GLU A 271 8.71 11.97 -6.98
N ASP A 272 9.67 12.55 -6.26
CA ASP A 272 11.03 12.04 -6.15
C ASP A 272 11.03 10.72 -5.38
N PHE A 273 10.28 10.65 -4.28
CA PHE A 273 10.08 9.39 -3.57
C PHE A 273 9.52 8.32 -4.50
N PHE A 274 8.57 8.64 -5.38
CA PHE A 274 7.99 7.69 -6.34
C PHE A 274 8.84 7.49 -7.60
N ASN A 275 10.14 7.83 -7.58
CA ASN A 275 11.13 7.65 -8.66
C ASN A 275 10.75 8.36 -9.96
N THR A 276 10.09 9.49 -9.86
CA THR A 276 9.78 10.35 -11.00
C THR A 276 10.40 11.73 -10.82
N SER A 277 10.09 12.67 -11.66
CA SER A 277 10.61 14.03 -11.61
C SER A 277 9.64 15.01 -12.23
N TRP A 278 9.66 16.25 -11.75
CA TRP A 278 8.95 17.36 -12.39
C TRP A 278 7.45 17.11 -12.62
N SER A 279 6.70 16.82 -11.61
CA SER A 279 5.24 16.73 -11.68
C SER A 279 4.69 15.96 -12.92
N PRO A 280 4.84 14.63 -13.01
CA PRO A 280 4.49 13.84 -14.20
C PRO A 280 2.99 13.86 -14.50
N LYS A 281 2.65 13.99 -15.79
CA LYS A 281 1.26 13.99 -16.31
C LYS A 281 0.94 12.82 -17.24
N GLU A 282 1.75 11.80 -17.24
CA GLU A 282 1.63 10.67 -18.14
C GLU A 282 1.35 9.38 -17.36
N VAL A 283 0.43 8.56 -17.88
CA VAL A 283 0.21 7.22 -17.33
C VAL A 283 1.42 6.36 -17.64
N PHE A 284 2.04 5.84 -16.61
CA PHE A 284 3.25 5.04 -16.67
C PHE A 284 3.21 3.95 -15.61
N MET A 285 3.58 2.73 -15.97
CA MET A 285 3.66 1.60 -15.04
C MET A 285 4.95 0.81 -15.29
N HIS A 286 5.78 0.74 -14.26
CA HIS A 286 6.96 -0.10 -14.17
C HIS A 286 6.73 -1.17 -13.08
N PRO A 287 7.38 -2.33 -13.10
CA PRO A 287 7.22 -3.33 -12.04
C PRO A 287 7.32 -2.82 -10.61
N TYR A 288 8.11 -1.78 -10.35
CA TYR A 288 8.36 -1.26 -9.00
C TYR A 288 7.71 0.09 -8.68
N TYR A 289 7.38 0.92 -9.67
CA TYR A 289 6.81 2.25 -9.45
C TYR A 289 6.01 2.73 -10.66
N GLY A 290 5.20 3.76 -10.49
CA GLY A 290 4.50 4.37 -11.61
C GLY A 290 3.25 5.15 -11.23
N TYR A 291 2.63 5.71 -12.26
CA TYR A 291 1.42 6.51 -12.22
C TYR A 291 0.32 5.83 -13.06
N PRO A 292 -0.42 4.88 -12.53
CA PRO A 292 -1.45 4.15 -13.29
C PRO A 292 -2.70 5.01 -13.60
N ARG A 293 -2.88 6.11 -12.86
CA ARG A 293 -3.94 7.07 -13.08
C ARG A 293 -3.42 8.47 -12.80
N VAL A 294 -3.51 9.34 -13.78
CA VAL A 294 -3.12 10.75 -13.70
C VAL A 294 -4.30 11.61 -14.08
N ASN A 295 -4.45 12.76 -13.42
CA ASN A 295 -5.42 13.76 -13.82
C ASN A 295 -4.94 14.47 -15.11
N ASN A 296 -5.80 14.54 -16.12
CA ASN A 296 -5.50 15.15 -17.42
C ASN A 296 -6.23 16.50 -17.62
N ASP A 297 -6.91 17.00 -16.58
CA ASP A 297 -7.67 18.25 -16.65
C ASP A 297 -6.76 19.48 -16.41
N VAL A 298 -7.31 20.51 -15.77
CA VAL A 298 -6.59 21.76 -15.51
C VAL A 298 -5.54 21.56 -14.42
N GLY A 299 -4.28 21.67 -14.79
CA GLY A 299 -3.18 21.52 -13.85
C GLY A 299 -3.22 20.18 -13.14
N TRP A 300 -3.24 20.20 -11.80
CA TRP A 300 -3.27 19.02 -10.93
C TRP A 300 -4.61 18.79 -10.23
N LEU A 301 -5.61 19.58 -10.61
CA LEU A 301 -6.96 19.42 -10.10
C LEU A 301 -7.47 18.00 -10.35
N GLY A 302 -7.91 17.29 -9.30
CA GLY A 302 -8.49 15.96 -9.38
C GLY A 302 -7.60 14.87 -8.81
N ARG A 303 -7.71 13.66 -9.33
CA ARG A 303 -7.17 12.43 -8.72
C ARG A 303 -5.93 11.94 -9.41
N THR A 304 -4.94 11.55 -8.62
CA THR A 304 -3.73 10.87 -9.08
C THR A 304 -3.43 9.67 -8.19
N HIS A 305 -3.18 8.53 -8.81
CA HIS A 305 -2.66 7.34 -8.14
C HIS A 305 -1.21 7.14 -8.54
N VAL A 306 -0.36 6.99 -7.55
CA VAL A 306 1.07 6.68 -7.72
C VAL A 306 1.46 5.55 -6.77
N TYR A 307 2.43 4.73 -7.14
CA TYR A 307 2.91 3.63 -6.33
C TYR A 307 4.42 3.45 -6.40
N ARG A 308 4.98 2.90 -5.30
CA ARG A 308 6.35 2.39 -5.26
C ARG A 308 6.42 1.13 -4.42
N PHE A 309 7.05 0.09 -4.96
CA PHE A 309 7.38 -1.13 -4.25
C PHE A 309 8.89 -1.22 -4.08
N LEU A 310 9.34 -1.13 -2.82
CA LEU A 310 10.74 -1.13 -2.42
C LEU A 310 11.23 -2.58 -2.29
N ILE A 311 11.22 -3.32 -3.41
CA ILE A 311 11.60 -4.73 -3.41
C ILE A 311 13.11 -4.89 -3.31
N ASN A 312 13.85 -4.00 -3.97
CA ASN A 312 15.32 -4.02 -3.97
C ASN A 312 15.95 -3.10 -2.92
N ASP A 313 15.15 -2.21 -2.34
CA ASP A 313 15.56 -1.16 -1.41
C ASP A 313 14.62 -1.04 -0.19
N PRO A 314 14.28 -2.16 0.50
CA PRO A 314 13.40 -2.13 1.68
C PRO A 314 13.96 -1.26 2.78
N ILE A 315 13.07 -0.61 3.56
CA ILE A 315 13.46 0.18 4.72
C ILE A 315 13.33 -0.67 5.97
N PHE A 316 14.46 -1.02 6.58
CA PHE A 316 14.55 -1.88 7.75
C PHE A 316 14.41 -1.10 9.05
N PHE A 317 13.81 -1.75 10.08
CA PHE A 317 13.68 -1.21 11.43
C PHE A 317 13.71 -2.35 12.47
N GLU A 318 14.23 -2.04 13.66
CA GLU A 318 14.37 -3.01 14.76
C GLU A 318 13.27 -2.88 15.81
N THR A 319 12.79 -1.66 16.08
CA THR A 319 11.79 -1.39 17.12
C THR A 319 10.55 -0.68 16.62
N GLY A 320 10.61 -0.03 15.47
CA GLY A 320 9.46 0.63 14.86
C GLY A 320 9.83 1.54 13.70
N LEU A 321 8.79 1.92 12.95
CA LEU A 321 8.91 2.82 11.81
C LEU A 321 7.69 3.74 11.78
N LYS A 322 7.90 5.05 11.70
CA LYS A 322 6.88 6.02 11.32
C LYS A 322 7.27 6.63 9.98
N GLY A 323 6.42 6.43 8.97
CA GLY A 323 6.56 7.00 7.63
C GLY A 323 5.49 8.05 7.38
N THR A 324 5.90 9.22 6.89
CA THR A 324 5.00 10.37 6.66
C THR A 324 5.31 11.07 5.35
N PHE A 325 4.30 11.76 4.80
CA PHE A 325 4.48 12.73 3.72
C PHE A 325 3.99 14.09 4.18
N GLU A 326 4.69 15.13 3.80
CA GLU A 326 4.12 16.47 3.76
C GLU A 326 2.99 16.51 2.72
N HIS A 327 2.01 17.38 2.92
CA HIS A 327 0.93 17.61 1.96
C HIS A 327 1.06 18.99 1.31
N GLY A 328 1.69 19.03 0.13
CA GLY A 328 2.30 20.21 -0.45
C GLY A 328 3.61 20.56 0.25
N GLY A 329 4.30 21.61 -0.18
CA GLY A 329 5.57 22.02 0.46
C GLY A 329 5.33 22.45 1.92
N SER A 330 5.96 21.76 2.88
CA SER A 330 5.83 22.02 4.31
C SER A 330 4.38 22.03 4.83
N ASN A 331 3.51 21.17 4.34
CA ASN A 331 2.10 21.03 4.73
C ASN A 331 1.23 22.26 4.37
N ASN A 332 1.46 22.87 3.23
CA ASN A 332 0.73 24.07 2.79
C ASN A 332 -0.54 23.79 1.97
N MET A 333 -0.93 22.55 1.76
CA MET A 333 -2.10 22.17 0.94
C MET A 333 -3.08 21.29 1.70
N THR A 334 -4.37 21.53 1.50
CA THR A 334 -5.46 20.62 1.87
C THR A 334 -5.62 19.58 0.76
N LEU A 335 -5.33 18.32 1.06
CA LEU A 335 -5.39 17.19 0.13
C LEU A 335 -6.24 16.06 0.71
N ASP A 336 -7.00 15.38 -0.12
CA ASP A 336 -7.69 14.13 0.26
C ASP A 336 -6.76 12.96 -0.12
N ILE A 337 -6.11 12.38 0.88
CA ILE A 337 -5.05 11.38 0.69
C ILE A 337 -5.50 10.04 1.25
N GLY A 338 -5.38 9.00 0.43
CA GLY A 338 -5.50 7.61 0.86
C GLY A 338 -4.22 6.84 0.53
N THR A 339 -3.82 5.92 1.40
CA THR A 339 -2.65 5.06 1.15
C THR A 339 -2.92 3.62 1.56
N VAL A 340 -2.24 2.68 0.91
CA VAL A 340 -2.04 1.33 1.43
C VAL A 340 -0.54 1.11 1.57
N ALA A 341 -0.09 0.98 2.79
CA ALA A 341 1.29 0.64 3.12
C ALA A 341 1.45 -0.89 3.23
N TYR A 342 2.58 -1.43 2.76
CA TYR A 342 2.88 -2.85 2.76
C TYR A 342 4.23 -3.09 3.44
N TRP A 343 4.30 -4.05 4.37
CA TRP A 343 5.54 -4.38 5.06
C TRP A 343 5.57 -5.82 5.56
N TYR A 344 6.73 -6.28 5.96
CA TYR A 344 6.92 -7.52 6.71
C TYR A 344 7.37 -7.21 8.12
N GLN A 345 6.88 -7.99 9.07
CA GLN A 345 7.19 -7.87 10.49
C GLN A 345 7.52 -9.24 11.06
N SER A 346 8.42 -9.30 12.05
CA SER A 346 8.86 -10.57 12.67
C SER A 346 7.71 -11.40 13.22
N GLU A 347 6.63 -10.74 13.66
CA GLU A 347 5.42 -11.37 14.19
C GLU A 347 4.16 -10.76 13.57
N ALA A 348 3.06 -11.50 13.62
CA ALA A 348 1.74 -10.92 13.37
C ALA A 348 1.42 -9.89 14.45
N SER A 349 1.18 -8.65 14.06
CA SER A 349 0.96 -7.51 14.96
C SER A 349 -0.36 -6.80 14.61
N PRO A 350 -1.00 -6.14 15.59
CA PRO A 350 -2.19 -5.35 15.30
C PRO A 350 -1.83 -4.12 14.48
N LEU A 351 -2.76 -3.72 13.64
CA LEU A 351 -2.66 -2.51 12.82
C LEU A 351 -3.12 -1.26 13.61
N PRO A 352 -2.71 -0.06 13.20
CA PRO A 352 -3.38 1.16 13.60
C PRO A 352 -4.88 1.11 13.26
N PRO A 353 -5.73 1.94 13.89
CA PRO A 353 -7.16 1.98 13.55
C PRO A 353 -7.41 2.24 12.07
N ALA A 354 -8.36 1.51 11.48
CA ALA A 354 -8.79 1.76 10.11
C ALA A 354 -9.68 3.02 10.05
N PRO A 355 -9.59 3.82 8.97
CA PRO A 355 -10.50 4.94 8.74
C PRO A 355 -11.96 4.50 8.69
N SER A 356 -12.87 5.35 9.20
CA SER A 356 -14.31 5.08 9.12
C SER A 356 -14.79 4.98 7.67
N LYS A 357 -15.97 4.37 7.47
CA LYS A 357 -16.57 4.27 6.14
C LYS A 357 -16.77 5.65 5.49
N GLU A 358 -17.17 6.65 6.27
CA GLU A 358 -17.44 8.02 5.82
C GLU A 358 -16.16 8.70 5.32
N LEU A 359 -15.04 8.50 6.01
CA LEU A 359 -13.73 9.03 5.60
C LEU A 359 -13.23 8.40 4.29
N ARG A 360 -13.55 7.13 4.05
CA ARG A 360 -13.13 6.43 2.83
C ARG A 360 -13.93 6.80 1.58
N GLN A 361 -15.03 7.56 1.72
CA GLN A 361 -15.86 7.89 0.57
C GLN A 361 -15.13 8.88 -0.37
N PRO A 362 -15.10 8.60 -1.67
CA PRO A 362 -14.50 9.50 -2.65
C PRO A 362 -15.17 10.88 -2.59
N LYS A 363 -14.37 11.94 -2.47
CA LYS A 363 -14.87 13.31 -2.60
C LYS A 363 -15.33 13.56 -4.02
N ALA A 364 -16.28 14.51 -4.20
CA ALA A 364 -16.75 14.90 -5.53
C ALA A 364 -15.58 15.48 -6.37
N MET A 365 -15.57 15.16 -7.65
CA MET A 365 -14.63 15.80 -8.58
C MET A 365 -15.02 17.25 -8.75
N ILE A 366 -14.02 18.13 -8.61
CA ILE A 366 -14.14 19.56 -8.78
C ILE A 366 -13.64 19.91 -10.18
N GLY A 367 -14.48 20.51 -11.01
CA GLY A 367 -14.10 20.96 -12.33
C GLY A 367 -13.90 22.50 -12.38
N PRO A 368 -13.37 23.03 -13.48
CA PRO A 368 -13.18 24.46 -13.64
C PRO A 368 -14.48 25.28 -13.48
N SER A 369 -15.62 24.72 -13.89
CA SER A 369 -16.93 25.40 -13.76
C SER A 369 -17.35 25.58 -12.29
N GLU A 370 -17.05 24.61 -11.42
CA GLU A 370 -17.31 24.72 -9.98
C GLU A 370 -16.43 25.80 -9.35
N ILE A 371 -15.15 25.87 -9.73
CA ILE A 371 -14.22 26.89 -9.25
C ILE A 371 -14.72 28.29 -9.66
N HIS A 372 -15.11 28.46 -10.92
CA HIS A 372 -15.65 29.76 -11.40
C HIS A 372 -16.93 30.13 -10.67
N LYS A 373 -17.82 29.17 -10.42
CA LYS A 373 -19.05 29.41 -9.65
C LYS A 373 -18.74 29.87 -8.24
N TRP A 374 -17.85 29.18 -7.52
CA TRP A 374 -17.45 29.55 -6.16
C TRP A 374 -16.76 30.90 -6.09
N ARG A 375 -15.87 31.23 -7.03
CA ARG A 375 -15.26 32.55 -7.13
C ARG A 375 -16.32 33.63 -7.36
N HIS A 376 -17.32 33.38 -8.19
CA HIS A 376 -18.42 34.32 -8.43
C HIS A 376 -19.29 34.51 -7.18
N GLU A 377 -19.64 33.45 -6.47
CA GLU A 377 -20.39 33.51 -5.22
C GLU A 377 -19.62 34.26 -4.13
N TRP A 378 -18.33 33.99 -4.00
CA TRP A 378 -17.44 34.71 -3.08
C TRP A 378 -17.39 36.22 -3.40
N ARG A 379 -17.23 36.59 -4.67
CA ARG A 379 -17.28 37.99 -5.11
C ARG A 379 -18.61 38.65 -4.72
N LYS A 380 -19.73 37.98 -4.93
CA LYS A 380 -21.05 38.47 -4.52
C LYS A 380 -21.14 38.71 -3.02
N SER A 381 -20.58 37.82 -2.22
CA SER A 381 -20.58 37.96 -0.77
C SER A 381 -19.80 39.16 -0.25
N LYS A 382 -18.85 39.66 -1.05
CA LYS A 382 -18.05 40.86 -0.74
C LYS A 382 -18.70 42.18 -1.18
N GLY A 383 -19.86 42.13 -1.83
CA GLY A 383 -20.63 43.30 -2.24
C GLY A 383 -20.43 43.67 -3.70
N SER A 384 -21.51 44.12 -4.34
CA SER A 384 -21.58 44.37 -5.79
C SER A 384 -20.74 45.54 -6.34
N GLY A 385 -20.11 46.32 -5.46
CA GLY A 385 -19.26 47.46 -5.85
C GLY A 385 -17.76 47.20 -5.83
N THR A 386 -17.32 46.03 -5.41
CA THR A 386 -15.90 45.75 -5.21
C THR A 386 -15.31 45.11 -6.46
N ARG A 387 -14.55 45.84 -7.24
CA ARG A 387 -13.68 45.26 -8.30
C ARG A 387 -12.47 44.65 -7.64
N LEU A 388 -12.57 43.36 -7.26
CA LEU A 388 -11.49 42.69 -6.60
C LEU A 388 -10.38 42.23 -7.57
N TRP A 389 -10.68 42.17 -8.88
CA TRP A 389 -9.81 41.58 -9.89
C TRP A 389 -9.76 42.39 -11.20
N GLY A 390 -9.66 43.70 -11.13
CA GLY A 390 -9.62 44.50 -12.34
C GLY A 390 -10.93 44.45 -13.17
N ASN A 391 -10.81 44.35 -14.48
CA ASN A 391 -11.94 44.39 -15.39
C ASN A 391 -12.49 43.01 -15.79
N GLU A 392 -12.25 41.99 -15.01
CA GLU A 392 -12.86 40.68 -15.27
C GLU A 392 -14.37 40.66 -15.09
#